data_7ddd903164e28248aa2ce9931b5ea983
#
_entry.id   7ddd903164e28248aa2ce9931b5ea983
#
_cell.length_a   1.000
_cell.length_b   1.000
_cell.length_c   1.000
_cell.angle_alpha   90.00
_cell.angle_beta   90.00
_cell.angle_gamma   90.00
#
_symmetry.space_group_name_H-M   'P 1'
#
loop_
_entity.id
_entity.type
_entity.pdbx_description
1 polymer ?
#
loop_
_entity_poly.entity_id
_entity_poly.type
_entity_poly.pdbx_seq_one_letter_code
_entity_poly.pdbx_strand_id
1 'polypeptide(L)'
;MKKALTILLMALLIFPVLSPAARALPADQEGFQTQTIMVYIIGSDLESDGGMGTSDIREMLKAKPDKNRLNVLVMTGGTNKWQSGAIPADRLSVYKIEGLNPKPVQAWEKGSMGEPAALTRFLDFARENYPAESYGLILWDHGGGPMVGFGMDTAYKGDGLTLPELREALEQSAFKDDSKLEWLAFDACLMASLEVAALLSPTRGT
;
A
#
# COMPACT_ATOMS: atom_id res chain seq x y z
N MET A 1 -10.70 67.71 -50.30
CA MET A 1 -11.19 67.17 -49.00
C MET A 1 -11.02 65.64 -49.10
N LYS A 2 -9.92 65.12 -48.55
CA LYS A 2 -9.62 63.66 -48.56
C LYS A 2 -9.80 63.17 -47.12
N LYS A 3 -10.77 62.26 -46.91
CA LYS A 3 -11.01 61.61 -45.62
C LYS A 3 -10.01 60.43 -45.46
N ALA A 4 -9.13 60.52 -44.50
CA ALA A 4 -8.24 59.44 -44.13
C ALA A 4 -9.03 58.43 -43.24
N LEU A 5 -9.11 57.21 -43.69
CA LEU A 5 -9.70 56.07 -42.96
C LEU A 5 -8.56 55.38 -42.16
N THR A 6 -8.59 55.55 -40.85
CA THR A 6 -7.63 54.90 -39.94
C THR A 6 -8.14 53.53 -39.64
N ILE A 7 -7.48 52.49 -40.15
CA ILE A 7 -7.72 51.11 -39.84
C ILE A 7 -6.92 50.75 -38.57
N LEU A 8 -7.60 50.53 -37.45
CA LEU A 8 -7.06 50.06 -36.20
C LEU A 8 -6.83 48.57 -36.30
N LEU A 9 -5.56 48.16 -36.48
CA LEU A 9 -5.18 46.74 -36.52
C LEU A 9 -5.08 46.23 -35.08
N MET A 10 -6.05 45.45 -34.65
CA MET A 10 -6.10 44.81 -33.34
C MET A 10 -5.24 43.53 -33.42
N ALA A 11 -3.97 43.64 -33.01
CA ALA A 11 -3.09 42.46 -32.91
C ALA A 11 -3.54 41.57 -31.76
N LEU A 12 -4.16 40.46 -32.09
CA LEU A 12 -4.52 39.40 -31.16
C LEU A 12 -3.25 38.67 -30.74
N LEU A 13 -2.67 38.98 -29.57
CA LEU A 13 -1.59 38.25 -28.98
C LEU A 13 -2.08 36.89 -28.50
N ILE A 14 -1.90 35.88 -29.34
CA ILE A 14 -2.08 34.47 -28.95
C ILE A 14 -0.86 34.08 -28.11
N PHE A 15 -1.02 34.12 -26.79
CA PHE A 15 -0.05 33.49 -25.88
C PHE A 15 -0.22 31.97 -26.03
N PRO A 16 0.82 31.24 -26.42
CA PRO A 16 0.77 29.79 -26.31
C PRO A 16 0.69 29.42 -24.83
N VAL A 17 -0.43 28.87 -24.41
CA VAL A 17 -0.53 28.18 -23.11
C VAL A 17 0.43 27.00 -23.20
N LEU A 18 1.65 27.19 -22.65
CA LEU A 18 2.52 26.05 -22.40
C LEU A 18 1.83 25.20 -21.33
N SER A 19 1.10 24.18 -21.77
CA SER A 19 0.77 23.06 -20.88
C SER A 19 2.08 22.52 -20.34
N PRO A 20 2.23 22.33 -19.01
CA PRO A 20 3.38 21.61 -18.51
C PRO A 20 3.32 20.22 -19.17
N ALA A 21 4.23 19.99 -20.11
CA ALA A 21 4.42 18.67 -20.66
C ALA A 21 4.64 17.75 -19.48
N ALA A 22 3.73 16.80 -19.28
CA ALA A 22 3.96 15.69 -18.37
C ALA A 22 5.33 15.13 -18.76
N ARG A 23 6.31 15.36 -17.91
CA ARG A 23 7.68 14.89 -18.12
C ARG A 23 7.61 13.38 -18.07
N ALA A 24 7.54 12.75 -19.22
CA ALA A 24 7.75 11.32 -19.33
C ALA A 24 9.12 11.04 -18.71
N LEU A 25 9.14 10.34 -17.60
CA LEU A 25 10.39 9.87 -17.00
C LEU A 25 11.09 8.98 -18.01
N PRO A 26 12.43 9.07 -18.12
CA PRO A 26 13.16 8.22 -19.06
C PRO A 26 12.89 6.76 -18.72
N ALA A 27 12.46 5.99 -19.72
CA ALA A 27 12.13 4.56 -19.59
C ALA A 27 13.33 3.65 -19.24
N ASP A 28 14.53 4.21 -19.06
CA ASP A 28 15.80 3.50 -19.00
C ASP A 28 16.61 3.76 -17.72
N GLN A 29 15.97 4.11 -16.60
CA GLN A 29 16.68 4.01 -15.32
C GLN A 29 16.59 2.55 -14.85
N GLU A 30 17.60 1.75 -15.18
CA GLU A 30 17.80 0.42 -14.60
C GLU A 30 17.70 0.52 -13.06
N GLY A 31 16.64 -0.08 -12.50
CA GLY A 31 16.46 -0.24 -11.06
C GLY A 31 15.27 0.48 -10.43
N PHE A 32 14.58 1.40 -11.12
CA PHE A 32 13.42 2.07 -10.53
C PHE A 32 12.11 1.35 -10.91
N GLN A 33 11.41 0.85 -9.91
CA GLN A 33 10.11 0.20 -10.12
C GLN A 33 9.01 1.27 -10.26
N THR A 34 8.05 1.06 -11.15
CA THR A 34 6.92 2.00 -11.30
C THR A 34 5.99 1.96 -10.12
N GLN A 35 5.84 0.79 -9.46
CA GLN A 35 5.00 0.66 -8.28
C GLN A 35 5.53 -0.37 -7.28
N THR A 36 5.34 -0.09 -5.99
CA THR A 36 5.47 -1.07 -4.91
C THR A 36 4.12 -1.29 -4.25
N ILE A 37 3.60 -2.51 -4.32
CA ILE A 37 2.37 -2.94 -3.63
C ILE A 37 2.77 -3.67 -2.37
N MET A 38 2.24 -3.22 -1.25
CA MET A 38 2.44 -3.78 0.08
C MET A 38 1.17 -4.50 0.51
N VAL A 39 1.25 -5.78 0.88
CA VAL A 39 0.13 -6.57 1.35
C VAL A 39 0.42 -6.98 2.80
N TYR A 40 -0.39 -6.50 3.73
CA TYR A 40 -0.29 -6.79 5.15
C TYR A 40 -1.30 -7.85 5.52
N ILE A 41 -0.84 -9.11 5.68
CA ILE A 41 -1.71 -10.26 5.96
C ILE A 41 -1.63 -10.62 7.43
N ILE A 42 -2.69 -10.32 8.19
CA ILE A 42 -2.92 -10.90 9.50
C ILE A 42 -3.57 -12.26 9.26
N GLY A 43 -2.85 -13.36 9.52
CA GLY A 43 -3.33 -14.68 9.11
C GLY A 43 -4.61 -15.13 9.81
N SER A 44 -4.78 -14.77 11.08
CA SER A 44 -5.93 -15.10 11.91
C SER A 44 -6.34 -16.60 11.86
N ASP A 45 -7.59 -16.90 12.09
CA ASP A 45 -8.24 -18.20 11.83
C ASP A 45 -8.46 -18.43 10.33
N LEU A 46 -8.56 -17.38 9.52
CA LEU A 46 -8.69 -17.50 8.06
C LEU A 46 -7.51 -18.29 7.47
N GLU A 47 -6.32 -18.12 8.01
CA GLU A 47 -5.15 -18.88 7.59
C GLU A 47 -5.03 -20.21 8.34
N SER A 48 -5.15 -20.22 9.69
CA SER A 48 -4.94 -21.46 10.46
C SER A 48 -5.94 -22.55 10.12
N ASP A 49 -7.18 -22.21 9.85
CA ASP A 49 -8.27 -23.16 9.58
C ASP A 49 -8.52 -23.32 8.07
N GLY A 50 -8.52 -22.21 7.32
CA GLY A 50 -8.88 -22.20 5.90
C GLY A 50 -7.70 -22.16 4.91
N GLY A 51 -6.51 -21.74 5.35
CA GLY A 51 -5.36 -21.56 4.46
C GLY A 51 -5.58 -20.44 3.43
N MET A 52 -6.45 -19.48 3.75
CA MET A 52 -6.85 -18.43 2.80
C MET A 52 -5.68 -17.52 2.43
N GLY A 53 -4.90 -17.04 3.40
CA GLY A 53 -3.71 -16.23 3.14
C GLY A 53 -2.67 -16.98 2.31
N THR A 54 -2.47 -18.29 2.59
CA THR A 54 -1.62 -19.16 1.76
C THR A 54 -2.15 -19.28 0.33
N SER A 55 -3.49 -19.35 0.15
CA SER A 55 -4.11 -19.40 -1.18
C SER A 55 -3.86 -18.12 -1.96
N ASP A 56 -4.08 -16.98 -1.34
CA ASP A 56 -3.92 -15.68 -1.99
C ASP A 56 -2.47 -15.38 -2.35
N ILE A 57 -1.53 -15.75 -1.49
CA ILE A 57 -0.10 -15.67 -1.83
C ILE A 57 0.24 -16.54 -3.05
N ARG A 58 -0.36 -17.73 -3.18
CA ARG A 58 -0.18 -18.58 -4.37
C ARG A 58 -0.81 -17.95 -5.62
N GLU A 59 -1.92 -17.25 -5.48
CA GLU A 59 -2.55 -16.54 -6.59
C GLU A 59 -1.67 -15.37 -7.06
N MET A 60 -1.12 -14.59 -6.14
CA MET A 60 -0.15 -13.54 -6.46
C MET A 60 1.06 -14.11 -7.23
N LEU A 61 1.58 -15.27 -6.83
CA LEU A 61 2.68 -15.94 -7.54
C LEU A 61 2.27 -16.40 -8.95
N LYS A 62 1.04 -16.91 -9.11
CA LYS A 62 0.50 -17.31 -10.43
C LYS A 62 0.33 -16.13 -11.38
N ALA A 63 0.02 -14.94 -10.86
CA ALA A 63 -0.10 -13.71 -11.64
C ALA A 63 1.23 -13.28 -12.29
N LYS A 64 2.37 -13.76 -11.78
CA LYS A 64 3.72 -13.49 -12.30
C LYS A 64 3.96 -11.98 -12.49
N PRO A 65 3.94 -11.17 -11.41
CA PRO A 65 4.17 -9.73 -11.53
C PRO A 65 5.42 -9.42 -12.35
N ASP A 66 5.33 -8.42 -13.21
CA ASP A 66 6.50 -7.96 -13.99
C ASP A 66 7.53 -7.34 -13.03
N LYS A 67 8.57 -8.10 -12.73
CA LYS A 67 9.63 -7.73 -11.79
C LYS A 67 10.40 -6.46 -12.17
N ASN A 68 10.30 -6.01 -13.44
CA ASN A 68 10.95 -4.79 -13.92
C ASN A 68 10.10 -3.54 -13.67
N ARG A 69 8.85 -3.71 -13.29
CA ARG A 69 7.89 -2.61 -13.11
C ARG A 69 7.19 -2.63 -11.77
N LEU A 70 7.12 -3.78 -11.11
CA LEU A 70 6.29 -3.98 -9.93
C LEU A 70 7.02 -4.77 -8.84
N ASN A 71 7.12 -4.18 -7.65
CA ASN A 71 7.40 -4.93 -6.44
C ASN A 71 6.08 -5.31 -5.77
N VAL A 72 5.89 -6.56 -5.43
CA VAL A 72 4.82 -7.02 -4.56
C VAL A 72 5.46 -7.60 -3.30
N LEU A 73 5.22 -6.95 -2.17
CA LEU A 73 5.74 -7.34 -0.86
C LEU A 73 4.58 -7.82 0.00
N VAL A 74 4.74 -8.95 0.65
CA VAL A 74 3.74 -9.52 1.55
C VAL A 74 4.34 -9.66 2.93
N MET A 75 3.77 -8.99 3.93
CA MET A 75 4.08 -9.25 5.33
C MET A 75 3.11 -10.28 5.88
N THR A 76 3.61 -11.25 6.63
CA THR A 76 2.85 -12.35 7.21
C THR A 76 3.10 -12.47 8.71
N GLY A 77 2.05 -12.80 9.45
CA GLY A 77 2.02 -13.06 10.89
C GLY A 77 0.59 -13.30 11.35
N GLY A 78 0.29 -13.00 12.60
CA GLY A 78 -1.09 -12.91 13.14
C GLY A 78 -1.83 -14.23 13.29
N THR A 79 -1.14 -15.37 13.17
CA THR A 79 -1.72 -16.69 13.35
C THR A 79 -0.77 -17.65 14.06
N ASN A 80 -1.30 -18.69 14.65
CA ASN A 80 -0.49 -19.75 15.29
C ASN A 80 -0.01 -20.82 14.31
N LYS A 81 -0.56 -20.84 13.09
CA LYS A 81 -0.23 -21.82 12.07
C LYS A 81 -0.45 -21.26 10.67
N TRP A 82 0.56 -21.35 9.83
CA TRP A 82 0.45 -21.16 8.39
C TRP A 82 0.27 -22.52 7.70
N GLN A 83 -0.65 -22.62 6.76
CA GLN A 83 -0.86 -23.85 5.97
C GLN A 83 0.25 -24.05 4.95
N SER A 84 0.97 -22.99 4.58
CA SER A 84 2.19 -23.08 3.79
C SER A 84 3.36 -23.47 4.68
N GLY A 85 4.02 -24.59 4.39
CA GLY A 85 5.25 -25.00 5.09
C GLY A 85 6.45 -24.04 4.86
N ALA A 86 6.34 -23.10 3.93
CA ALA A 86 7.37 -22.10 3.65
C ALA A 86 7.22 -20.82 4.50
N ILE A 87 6.09 -20.63 5.19
CA ILE A 87 5.79 -19.45 6.00
C ILE A 87 5.76 -19.86 7.48
N PRO A 88 6.70 -19.38 8.29
CA PRO A 88 6.73 -19.70 9.73
C PRO A 88 5.68 -18.87 10.49
N ALA A 89 5.14 -19.44 11.58
CA ALA A 89 4.21 -18.75 12.49
C ALA A 89 4.91 -18.20 13.75
N ASP A 90 6.21 -18.44 13.91
CA ASP A 90 7.00 -18.06 15.08
C ASP A 90 7.65 -16.67 14.96
N ARG A 91 7.40 -15.97 13.87
CA ARG A 91 7.98 -14.65 13.57
C ARG A 91 7.11 -13.87 12.60
N LEU A 92 7.37 -12.57 12.48
CA LEU A 92 6.85 -11.74 11.40
C LEU A 92 7.82 -11.83 10.21
N SER A 93 7.30 -12.06 9.01
CA SER A 93 8.14 -12.25 7.83
C SER A 93 7.65 -11.41 6.67
N VAL A 94 8.58 -10.87 5.87
CA VAL A 94 8.26 -10.19 4.61
C VAL A 94 8.80 -11.00 3.45
N TYR A 95 7.94 -11.18 2.46
CA TYR A 95 8.26 -11.88 1.23
C TYR A 95 8.10 -10.96 0.03
N LYS A 96 9.01 -11.09 -0.94
CA LYS A 96 8.78 -10.58 -2.29
C LYS A 96 8.13 -11.66 -3.12
N ILE A 97 7.08 -11.29 -3.84
CA ILE A 97 6.36 -12.17 -4.77
C ILE A 97 7.10 -12.17 -6.09
N GLU A 98 7.93 -13.20 -6.29
CA GLU A 98 8.66 -13.42 -7.53
C GLU A 98 8.94 -14.91 -7.74
N GLY A 99 8.93 -15.37 -8.99
CA GLY A 99 9.21 -16.78 -9.32
C GLY A 99 8.07 -17.74 -8.92
N LEU A 100 8.44 -18.93 -8.43
CA LEU A 100 7.48 -20.00 -8.10
C LEU A 100 7.11 -20.07 -6.62
N ASN A 101 7.91 -19.44 -5.76
CA ASN A 101 7.71 -19.42 -4.31
C ASN A 101 7.92 -18.01 -3.78
N PRO A 102 7.28 -17.65 -2.65
CA PRO A 102 7.51 -16.37 -2.03
C PRO A 102 8.97 -16.30 -1.54
N LYS A 103 9.68 -15.26 -1.95
CA LYS A 103 11.09 -15.08 -1.60
C LYS A 103 11.20 -14.30 -0.29
N PRO A 104 11.73 -14.89 0.79
CA PRO A 104 11.89 -14.17 2.04
C PRO A 104 12.92 -13.04 1.87
N VAL A 105 12.56 -11.84 2.32
CA VAL A 105 13.41 -10.65 2.20
C VAL A 105 13.67 -9.97 3.54
N GLN A 106 12.82 -10.21 4.55
CA GLN A 106 13.00 -9.72 5.91
C GLN A 106 12.27 -10.62 6.91
N ALA A 107 12.76 -10.65 8.12
CA ALA A 107 12.08 -11.28 9.25
C ALA A 107 12.35 -10.48 10.54
N TRP A 108 11.33 -10.43 11.40
CA TRP A 108 11.42 -9.85 12.73
C TRP A 108 10.94 -10.85 13.78
N GLU A 109 11.28 -10.59 15.03
CA GLU A 109 10.75 -11.37 16.14
C GLU A 109 9.22 -11.38 16.13
N LYS A 110 8.63 -12.41 16.72
CA LYS A 110 7.19 -12.55 16.85
C LYS A 110 6.63 -11.36 17.66
N GLY A 111 5.62 -10.71 17.11
CA GLY A 111 4.92 -9.58 17.71
C GLY A 111 3.50 -9.54 17.22
N SER A 112 2.63 -8.78 17.87
CA SER A 112 1.26 -8.60 17.39
C SER A 112 1.23 -7.81 16.10
N MET A 113 0.48 -8.30 15.13
CA MET A 113 0.14 -7.57 13.91
C MET A 113 -1.04 -6.60 14.13
N GLY A 114 -1.70 -6.64 15.29
CA GLY A 114 -2.67 -5.66 15.74
C GLY A 114 -2.05 -4.39 16.33
N GLU A 115 -0.72 -4.31 16.45
CA GLU A 115 -0.07 -3.10 16.93
C GLU A 115 0.34 -2.16 15.79
N PRO A 116 0.16 -0.81 15.94
CA PRO A 116 0.56 0.19 14.94
C PRO A 116 2.02 0.05 14.51
N ALA A 117 2.91 -0.23 15.45
CA ALA A 117 4.35 -0.35 15.20
C ALA A 117 4.70 -1.48 14.21
N ALA A 118 3.92 -2.56 14.16
CA ALA A 118 4.15 -3.64 13.21
C ALA A 118 3.85 -3.19 11.77
N LEU A 119 2.75 -2.49 11.55
CA LEU A 119 2.40 -1.91 10.25
C LEU A 119 3.39 -0.82 9.84
N THR A 120 3.69 0.14 10.73
CA THR A 120 4.69 1.20 10.48
C THR A 120 6.02 0.62 10.02
N ARG A 121 6.55 -0.38 10.73
CA ARG A 121 7.81 -1.06 10.39
C ARG A 121 7.79 -1.67 8.99
N PHE A 122 6.68 -2.27 8.59
CA PHE A 122 6.54 -2.84 7.25
C PHE A 122 6.53 -1.76 6.16
N LEU A 123 5.81 -0.67 6.40
CA LEU A 123 5.74 0.47 5.49
C LEU A 123 7.13 1.11 5.30
N ASP A 124 7.86 1.35 6.39
CA ASP A 124 9.21 1.91 6.37
C ASP A 124 10.19 1.00 5.63
N PHE A 125 10.15 -0.31 5.94
CA PHE A 125 10.96 -1.30 5.24
C PHE A 125 10.73 -1.29 3.73
N ALA A 126 9.46 -1.24 3.32
CA ALA A 126 9.10 -1.20 1.91
C ALA A 126 9.60 0.08 1.21
N ARG A 127 9.44 1.23 1.86
CA ARG A 127 9.88 2.52 1.32
C ARG A 127 11.40 2.58 1.17
N GLU A 128 12.14 2.06 2.15
CA GLU A 128 13.60 2.09 2.19
C GLU A 128 14.23 1.12 1.18
N ASN A 129 13.70 -0.12 1.09
CA ASN A 129 14.35 -1.21 0.36
C ASN A 129 13.76 -1.46 -1.04
N TYR A 130 12.57 -0.93 -1.32
CA TYR A 130 11.85 -1.11 -2.59
C TYR A 130 11.32 0.22 -3.11
N PRO A 131 12.22 1.17 -3.41
CA PRO A 131 11.82 2.48 -3.93
C PRO A 131 11.07 2.35 -5.25
N ALA A 132 10.01 3.15 -5.41
CA ALA A 132 9.15 3.18 -6.59
C ALA A 132 8.55 4.58 -6.79
N GLU A 133 7.95 4.82 -7.94
CA GLU A 133 7.24 6.07 -8.26
C GLU A 133 5.94 6.20 -7.45
N SER A 134 5.26 5.06 -7.22
CA SER A 134 4.01 5.02 -6.45
C SER A 134 3.95 3.81 -5.51
N TYR A 135 3.11 3.92 -4.49
CA TYR A 135 2.96 2.89 -3.46
C TYR A 135 1.49 2.62 -3.17
N GLY A 136 1.13 1.34 -3.07
CA GLY A 136 -0.19 0.90 -2.66
C GLY A 136 -0.11 -0.01 -1.43
N LEU A 137 -1.13 0.04 -0.58
CA LEU A 137 -1.27 -0.81 0.60
C LEU A 137 -2.58 -1.60 0.54
N ILE A 138 -2.49 -2.92 0.72
CA ILE A 138 -3.63 -3.81 0.93
C ILE A 138 -3.56 -4.34 2.36
N LEU A 139 -4.65 -4.19 3.09
CA LEU A 139 -4.85 -4.73 4.43
C LEU A 139 -5.79 -5.94 4.32
N TRP A 140 -5.28 -7.12 4.64
CA TRP A 140 -5.95 -8.40 4.44
C TRP A 140 -6.18 -9.12 5.76
N ASP A 141 -7.44 -9.32 6.14
CA ASP A 141 -7.96 -10.15 7.25
C ASP A 141 -9.45 -9.90 7.45
N HIS A 142 -9.98 -10.21 8.64
CA HIS A 142 -11.29 -9.75 9.12
C HIS A 142 -11.35 -8.23 9.22
N GLY A 143 -12.54 -7.69 9.07
CA GLY A 143 -12.84 -6.30 9.32
C GLY A 143 -14.11 -6.13 10.13
N GLY A 144 -14.06 -5.25 11.12
CA GLY A 144 -15.19 -4.94 12.02
C GLY A 144 -15.78 -3.54 11.82
N GLY A 145 -15.41 -2.88 10.71
CA GLY A 145 -15.88 -1.55 10.38
C GLY A 145 -15.36 -0.47 11.35
N PRO A 146 -16.02 0.71 11.39
CA PRO A 146 -15.52 1.85 12.13
C PRO A 146 -15.49 1.65 13.65
N MET A 147 -16.27 0.72 14.18
CA MET A 147 -16.36 0.50 15.64
C MET A 147 -15.31 -0.47 16.18
N VAL A 148 -14.90 -1.44 15.38
CA VAL A 148 -13.96 -2.48 15.80
C VAL A 148 -12.59 -2.30 15.16
N GLY A 149 -12.56 -1.88 13.88
CA GLY A 149 -11.31 -1.71 13.14
C GLY A 149 -11.01 -2.90 12.21
N PHE A 150 -9.74 -3.18 12.02
CA PHE A 150 -9.21 -4.15 11.08
C PHE A 150 -8.32 -5.18 11.79
N GLY A 151 -8.47 -6.44 11.39
CA GLY A 151 -7.60 -7.53 11.77
C GLY A 151 -8.01 -8.24 13.05
N MET A 152 -7.51 -9.48 13.17
CA MET A 152 -7.69 -10.32 14.37
C MET A 152 -6.48 -11.24 14.52
N ASP A 153 -5.44 -10.78 15.20
CA ASP A 153 -4.25 -11.59 15.48
C ASP A 153 -4.56 -12.68 16.51
N THR A 154 -4.82 -13.88 16.06
CA THR A 154 -5.16 -15.02 16.94
C THR A 154 -3.99 -15.52 17.78
N ALA A 155 -2.75 -15.19 17.41
CA ALA A 155 -1.56 -15.45 18.23
C ALA A 155 -1.46 -14.49 19.43
N TYR A 156 -2.17 -13.37 19.38
CA TYR A 156 -2.23 -12.32 20.40
C TYR A 156 -3.67 -12.03 20.88
N LYS A 157 -4.45 -13.08 21.11
CA LYS A 157 -5.80 -13.01 21.73
C LYS A 157 -6.84 -12.24 20.88
N GLY A 158 -6.66 -12.21 19.57
CA GLY A 158 -7.54 -11.49 18.66
C GLY A 158 -7.27 -9.98 18.62
N ASP A 159 -6.05 -9.56 18.90
CA ASP A 159 -5.61 -8.18 18.78
C ASP A 159 -5.76 -7.68 17.34
N GLY A 160 -6.17 -6.43 17.16
CA GLY A 160 -6.41 -5.83 15.85
C GLY A 160 -6.23 -4.32 15.90
N LEU A 161 -6.09 -3.71 14.73
CA LEU A 161 -5.89 -2.29 14.56
C LEU A 161 -7.23 -1.55 14.56
N THR A 162 -7.51 -0.77 15.59
CA THR A 162 -8.59 0.21 15.57
C THR A 162 -8.33 1.27 14.50
N LEU A 163 -9.36 2.03 14.09
CA LEU A 163 -9.16 3.10 13.10
C LEU A 163 -8.15 4.18 13.56
N PRO A 164 -8.14 4.63 14.85
CA PRO A 164 -7.08 5.51 15.34
C PRO A 164 -5.69 4.91 15.24
N GLU A 165 -5.51 3.62 15.54
CA GLU A 165 -4.22 2.93 15.44
C GLU A 165 -3.76 2.73 14.00
N LEU A 166 -4.68 2.45 13.06
CA LEU A 166 -4.38 2.44 11.64
C LEU A 166 -3.88 3.82 11.17
N ARG A 167 -4.55 4.87 11.60
CA ARG A 167 -4.13 6.25 11.32
C ARG A 167 -2.76 6.55 11.92
N GLU A 168 -2.54 6.19 13.19
CA GLU A 168 -1.25 6.34 13.87
C GLU A 168 -0.13 5.65 13.08
N ALA A 169 -0.34 4.40 12.65
CA ALA A 169 0.65 3.67 11.87
C ALA A 169 1.03 4.38 10.57
N LEU A 170 0.05 4.94 9.87
CA LEU A 170 0.29 5.71 8.64
C LEU A 170 1.01 7.03 8.92
N GLU A 171 0.61 7.78 9.95
CA GLU A 171 1.20 9.06 10.33
C GLU A 171 2.62 8.93 10.88
N GLN A 172 2.97 7.79 11.47
CA GLN A 172 4.33 7.51 11.96
C GLN A 172 5.25 6.90 10.90
N SER A 173 4.70 6.43 9.78
CA SER A 173 5.47 5.79 8.72
C SER A 173 6.15 6.78 7.77
N ALA A 174 6.99 6.24 6.90
CA ALA A 174 7.60 6.99 5.80
C ALA A 174 6.58 7.50 4.75
N PHE A 175 5.30 7.17 4.88
CA PHE A 175 4.21 7.60 4.00
C PHE A 175 3.38 8.76 4.57
N LYS A 176 3.94 9.50 5.49
CA LYS A 176 3.37 10.75 6.01
C LYS A 176 3.62 11.95 5.07
N ASP A 177 2.91 13.04 5.32
CA ASP A 177 3.08 14.33 4.63
C ASP A 177 2.95 14.21 3.10
N ASP A 178 3.96 14.67 2.35
CA ASP A 178 3.96 14.66 0.88
C ASP A 178 4.31 13.29 0.27
N SER A 179 4.74 12.33 1.08
CA SER A 179 5.13 10.97 0.65
C SER A 179 4.00 9.95 0.75
N LYS A 180 2.76 10.35 0.51
CA LYS A 180 1.54 9.54 0.73
C LYS A 180 1.48 8.29 -0.15
N LEU A 181 0.70 7.31 0.34
CA LEU A 181 0.28 6.19 -0.48
C LEU A 181 -0.59 6.70 -1.64
N GLU A 182 -0.41 6.14 -2.83
CA GLU A 182 -1.29 6.39 -3.98
C GLU A 182 -2.71 5.89 -3.69
N TRP A 183 -2.79 4.72 -3.06
CA TRP A 183 -4.05 4.10 -2.66
C TRP A 183 -3.87 3.19 -1.45
N LEU A 184 -4.97 3.00 -0.71
CA LEU A 184 -5.13 2.03 0.36
C LEU A 184 -6.40 1.23 0.11
N ALA A 185 -6.31 -0.09 0.18
CA ALA A 185 -7.41 -1.01 0.02
C ALA A 185 -7.55 -1.93 1.24
N PHE A 186 -8.78 -2.34 1.51
CA PHE A 186 -9.09 -3.38 2.46
C PHE A 186 -9.60 -4.61 1.72
N ASP A 187 -8.93 -5.72 1.89
CA ASP A 187 -9.45 -7.05 1.60
C ASP A 187 -9.98 -7.62 2.92
N ALA A 188 -11.09 -7.04 3.37
CA ALA A 188 -11.68 -7.26 4.67
C ALA A 188 -13.16 -6.82 4.69
N CYS A 189 -13.98 -7.50 5.49
CA CYS A 189 -15.39 -7.17 5.65
C CYS A 189 -15.58 -5.78 6.28
N LEU A 190 -16.69 -5.11 5.97
CA LEU A 190 -17.21 -3.91 6.65
C LEU A 190 -16.31 -2.66 6.62
N MET A 191 -15.18 -2.69 5.92
CA MET A 191 -14.23 -1.56 5.89
C MET A 191 -14.56 -0.50 4.82
N ALA A 192 -15.46 -0.78 3.89
CA ALA A 192 -15.89 0.15 2.85
C ALA A 192 -17.00 1.10 3.37
N SER A 193 -16.64 1.99 4.30
CA SER A 193 -17.56 2.99 4.85
C SER A 193 -16.99 4.41 4.78
N LEU A 194 -17.87 5.40 4.87
CA LEU A 194 -17.49 6.81 4.86
C LEU A 194 -16.60 7.16 6.06
N GLU A 195 -16.90 6.62 7.22
CA GLU A 195 -16.16 6.84 8.46
C GLU A 195 -14.72 6.34 8.35
N VAL A 196 -14.53 5.13 7.80
CA VAL A 196 -13.21 4.56 7.53
C VAL A 196 -12.45 5.45 6.54
N ALA A 197 -13.08 5.82 5.43
CA ALA A 197 -12.47 6.66 4.42
C ALA A 197 -12.12 8.06 4.97
N ALA A 198 -13.00 8.67 5.75
CA ALA A 198 -12.78 10.00 6.32
C ALA A 198 -11.63 10.02 7.33
N LEU A 199 -11.51 8.96 8.16
CA LEU A 199 -10.47 8.88 9.19
C LEU A 199 -9.08 8.59 8.60
N LEU A 200 -9.01 7.77 7.56
CA LEU A 200 -7.76 7.39 6.90
C LEU A 200 -7.39 8.34 5.75
N SER A 201 -8.33 9.19 5.31
CA SER A 201 -8.01 10.24 4.34
C SER A 201 -7.02 11.22 4.97
N PRO A 202 -5.93 11.56 4.26
CA PRO A 202 -4.96 12.53 4.77
C PRO A 202 -5.68 13.86 5.02
N THR A 203 -5.68 14.32 6.27
CA THR A 203 -6.11 15.67 6.61
C THR A 203 -5.21 16.64 5.85
N ARG A 204 -5.75 17.35 4.87
CA ARG A 204 -5.08 18.53 4.32
C ARG A 204 -4.95 19.50 5.49
N GLY A 205 -3.72 19.81 5.89
CA GLY A 205 -3.48 20.91 6.81
C GLY A 205 -4.15 22.16 6.22
N THR A 206 -5.02 22.75 6.99
CA THR A 206 -5.62 24.07 6.72
C THR A 206 -4.54 25.13 6.83
#